data_f4a9ed0be9a160965fd55927112ff543
#
_entry.id   f4a9ed0be9a160965fd55927112ff543
#
_cell.length_a   1.000
_cell.length_b   1.000
_cell.length_c   1.000
_cell.angle_alpha   90.00
_cell.angle_beta   90.00
_cell.angle_gamma   90.00
#
_symmetry.space_group_name_H-M   'P 1'
#
loop_
_entity.id
_entity.type
_entity.pdbx_description
1 polymer ?
#
loop_
_entity_poly.entity_id
_entity_poly.type
_entity_poly.pdbx_seq_one_letter_code
_entity_poly.pdbx_strand_id
1 'polypeptide(L)'
;EDNIAEPEPEPEPEPEPEPEPEVNTKPQEPIKNGAVEVVPHDIVLGVNGDSAQFGLLGEVHGRKVALDLNHTHTMSLFGVQGGGKSYTLGSVVEMATKSIPAINTLHKELASVIFHYSQTQDYKPEFTSMIAPNDDESQLAKLKSVYGAEATSLDDVVLLTPEDKLAERQAEY
;
A
#
# COMPACT_ATOMS: atom_id res chain seq x y z
N GLU A 1 61.71 -28.37 -14.03
CA GLU A 1 60.54 -29.00 -13.37
C GLU A 1 59.31 -28.16 -13.73
N ASP A 2 58.61 -28.59 -14.78
CA ASP A 2 57.43 -27.92 -15.30
C ASP A 2 56.22 -28.22 -14.39
N ASN A 3 55.77 -27.21 -13.70
CA ASN A 3 54.56 -27.27 -12.88
C ASN A 3 53.34 -27.14 -13.81
N ILE A 4 52.76 -28.25 -14.26
CA ILE A 4 51.53 -28.29 -15.02
C ILE A 4 50.37 -28.08 -14.02
N ALA A 5 49.78 -26.88 -14.03
CA ALA A 5 48.57 -26.62 -13.29
C ALA A 5 47.41 -27.50 -13.81
N GLU A 6 46.73 -28.21 -12.91
CA GLU A 6 45.51 -28.94 -13.24
C GLU A 6 44.42 -27.99 -13.69
N PRO A 7 43.61 -28.31 -14.71
CA PRO A 7 42.51 -27.49 -15.16
C PRO A 7 41.43 -27.37 -14.05
N GLU A 8 40.93 -26.16 -13.81
CA GLU A 8 39.81 -25.93 -12.91
C GLU A 8 38.58 -26.71 -13.41
N PRO A 9 37.78 -27.29 -12.47
CA PRO A 9 36.57 -28.00 -12.85
C PRO A 9 35.55 -27.04 -13.49
N GLU A 10 34.91 -27.49 -14.57
CA GLU A 10 33.84 -26.75 -15.23
C GLU A 10 32.68 -26.49 -14.25
N PRO A 11 32.06 -25.31 -14.28
CA PRO A 11 30.94 -25.01 -13.42
C PRO A 11 29.78 -25.97 -13.71
N GLU A 12 29.14 -26.46 -12.63
CA GLU A 12 27.96 -27.30 -12.76
C GLU A 12 26.81 -26.49 -13.43
N PRO A 13 26.02 -27.11 -14.30
CA PRO A 13 24.90 -26.45 -14.95
C PRO A 13 23.90 -25.94 -13.90
N GLU A 14 23.48 -24.70 -14.06
CA GLU A 14 22.43 -24.10 -13.22
C GLU A 14 21.16 -24.96 -13.30
N PRO A 15 20.46 -25.19 -12.16
CA PRO A 15 19.22 -25.94 -12.17
C PRO A 15 18.17 -25.25 -13.05
N GLU A 16 17.50 -26.04 -13.88
CA GLU A 16 16.39 -25.53 -14.70
C GLU A 16 15.32 -24.90 -13.79
N PRO A 17 14.75 -23.74 -14.16
CA PRO A 17 13.72 -23.09 -13.37
C PRO A 17 12.52 -24.04 -13.20
N GLU A 18 12.08 -24.20 -11.96
CA GLU A 18 10.88 -24.97 -11.65
C GLU A 18 9.68 -24.36 -12.41
N PRO A 19 8.77 -25.18 -12.97
CA PRO A 19 7.60 -24.69 -13.67
C PRO A 19 6.77 -23.85 -12.71
N GLU A 20 6.44 -22.62 -13.12
CA GLU A 20 5.56 -21.71 -12.38
C GLU A 20 4.23 -22.45 -12.09
N PRO A 21 3.68 -22.33 -10.86
CA PRO A 21 2.41 -22.96 -10.52
C PRO A 21 1.32 -22.42 -11.47
N GLU A 22 0.62 -23.34 -12.14
CA GLU A 22 -0.52 -22.98 -13.00
C GLU A 22 -1.53 -22.16 -12.19
N VAL A 23 -1.63 -20.89 -12.53
CA VAL A 23 -2.67 -20.01 -11.98
C VAL A 23 -4.01 -20.52 -12.50
N ASN A 24 -4.75 -21.20 -11.64
CA ASN A 24 -6.08 -21.71 -11.93
C ASN A 24 -7.06 -20.53 -12.11
N THR A 25 -7.07 -19.96 -13.29
CA THR A 25 -8.03 -18.95 -13.71
C THR A 25 -9.40 -19.63 -13.99
N LYS A 26 -10.09 -20.02 -12.91
CA LYS A 26 -11.54 -20.24 -13.06
C LYS A 26 -12.17 -18.88 -13.40
N PRO A 27 -13.05 -18.80 -14.40
CA PRO A 27 -13.81 -17.59 -14.66
C PRO A 27 -14.55 -17.24 -13.38
N GLN A 28 -14.25 -16.08 -12.78
CA GLN A 28 -15.02 -15.57 -11.65
C GLN A 28 -16.42 -15.23 -12.17
N GLU A 29 -17.42 -15.82 -11.54
CA GLU A 29 -18.82 -15.43 -11.79
C GLU A 29 -18.97 -13.92 -11.54
N PRO A 30 -19.75 -13.20 -12.36
CA PRO A 30 -19.93 -11.77 -12.17
C PRO A 30 -20.61 -11.54 -10.81
N ILE A 31 -19.89 -10.86 -9.92
CA ILE A 31 -20.41 -10.40 -8.63
C ILE A 31 -21.61 -9.52 -8.93
N LYS A 32 -22.77 -9.86 -8.40
CA LYS A 32 -24.01 -9.07 -8.53
C LYS A 32 -23.75 -7.68 -7.94
N ASN A 33 -23.64 -6.70 -8.82
CA ASN A 33 -23.43 -5.30 -8.51
C ASN A 33 -24.60 -4.72 -7.70
N GLY A 34 -24.40 -4.54 -6.39
CA GLY A 34 -24.89 -3.32 -5.79
C GLY A 34 -24.11 -2.19 -6.48
N ALA A 35 -24.79 -1.14 -6.93
CA ALA A 35 -24.16 -0.04 -7.65
C ALA A 35 -23.02 0.52 -6.80
N VAL A 36 -21.77 0.23 -7.17
CA VAL A 36 -20.58 0.82 -6.55
C VAL A 36 -20.62 2.28 -6.93
N GLU A 37 -20.75 3.17 -5.96
CA GLU A 37 -20.75 4.61 -6.18
C GLU A 37 -19.38 4.99 -6.76
N VAL A 38 -19.36 5.43 -8.01
CA VAL A 38 -18.11 5.80 -8.67
C VAL A 38 -17.63 7.14 -8.13
N VAL A 39 -16.48 7.15 -7.47
CA VAL A 39 -15.85 8.37 -6.95
C VAL A 39 -15.35 9.23 -8.11
N PRO A 40 -15.82 10.50 -8.25
CA PRO A 40 -15.41 11.34 -9.36
C PRO A 40 -13.94 11.74 -9.24
N HIS A 41 -13.18 11.62 -10.34
CA HIS A 41 -11.79 12.02 -10.46
C HIS A 41 -11.48 12.52 -11.87
N ASP A 42 -10.40 13.28 -12.02
CA ASP A 42 -9.99 13.91 -13.29
C ASP A 42 -8.75 13.27 -13.89
N ILE A 43 -7.88 12.72 -13.04
CA ILE A 43 -6.60 12.12 -13.42
C ILE A 43 -6.43 10.82 -12.67
N VAL A 44 -6.00 9.77 -13.38
CA VAL A 44 -5.56 8.50 -12.77
C VAL A 44 -4.06 8.35 -13.00
N LEU A 45 -3.32 8.11 -11.91
CA LEU A 45 -1.90 7.78 -11.96
C LEU A 45 -1.73 6.26 -12.01
N GLY A 46 -0.75 5.80 -12.78
CA GLY A 46 -0.38 4.39 -12.85
C GLY A 46 -0.96 3.65 -14.05
N VAL A 47 -1.96 4.18 -14.73
CA VAL A 47 -2.58 3.58 -15.91
C VAL A 47 -2.91 4.62 -16.96
N ASN A 48 -2.95 4.21 -18.23
CA ASN A 48 -3.46 5.04 -19.33
C ASN A 48 -4.96 4.78 -19.51
N GLY A 49 -5.79 5.72 -19.09
CA GLY A 49 -7.25 5.61 -19.14
C GLY A 49 -7.87 5.34 -17.78
N ASP A 50 -9.04 4.71 -17.77
CA ASP A 50 -9.80 4.45 -16.56
C ASP A 50 -9.26 3.23 -15.80
N SER A 51 -9.42 3.24 -14.49
CA SER A 51 -9.13 2.11 -13.61
C SER A 51 -10.41 1.56 -12.98
N ALA A 52 -10.52 0.24 -12.91
CA ALA A 52 -11.64 -0.42 -12.24
C ALA A 52 -11.59 -0.29 -10.70
N GLN A 53 -10.40 -0.14 -10.15
CA GLN A 53 -10.16 0.07 -8.72
C GLN A 53 -9.16 1.19 -8.53
N PHE A 54 -9.50 2.20 -7.77
CA PHE A 54 -8.65 3.37 -7.55
C PHE A 54 -8.96 4.05 -6.20
N GLY A 55 -8.03 4.88 -5.74
CA GLY A 55 -8.22 5.74 -4.57
C GLY A 55 -7.75 7.16 -4.84
N LEU A 56 -8.44 8.14 -4.25
CA LEU A 56 -8.08 9.55 -4.37
C LEU A 56 -6.83 9.87 -3.53
N LEU A 57 -5.78 10.35 -4.20
CA LEU A 57 -4.57 10.87 -3.54
C LEU A 57 -4.72 12.31 -3.08
N GLY A 58 -5.53 13.10 -3.78
CA GLY A 58 -5.68 14.51 -3.48
C GLY A 58 -6.19 15.33 -4.66
N GLU A 59 -5.90 16.63 -4.61
CA GLU A 59 -6.33 17.59 -5.62
C GLU A 59 -5.16 18.48 -6.05
N VAL A 60 -5.06 18.74 -7.34
CA VAL A 60 -4.10 19.67 -7.94
C VAL A 60 -4.85 20.63 -8.87
N HIS A 61 -4.79 21.92 -8.56
CA HIS A 61 -5.48 22.98 -9.34
C HIS A 61 -6.99 22.70 -9.57
N GLY A 62 -7.68 22.25 -8.55
CA GLY A 62 -9.11 21.91 -8.63
C GLY A 62 -9.42 20.60 -9.34
N ARG A 63 -8.41 19.83 -9.72
CA ARG A 63 -8.57 18.51 -10.37
C ARG A 63 -8.24 17.41 -9.38
N LYS A 64 -9.15 16.47 -9.22
CA LYS A 64 -8.98 15.29 -8.35
C LYS A 64 -8.05 14.27 -9.01
N VAL A 65 -7.04 13.84 -8.27
CA VAL A 65 -6.04 12.87 -8.71
C VAL A 65 -6.26 11.57 -7.98
N ALA A 66 -6.48 10.50 -8.73
CA ALA A 66 -6.60 9.13 -8.24
C ALA A 66 -5.34 8.33 -8.54
N LEU A 67 -5.11 7.29 -7.75
CA LEU A 67 -4.11 6.26 -7.97
C LEU A 67 -4.82 4.97 -8.39
N ASP A 68 -4.34 4.35 -9.46
CA ASP A 68 -4.79 3.02 -9.85
C ASP A 68 -4.39 1.99 -8.78
N LEU A 69 -5.37 1.20 -8.33
CA LEU A 69 -5.21 0.11 -7.37
C LEU A 69 -5.54 -1.25 -7.99
N ASN A 70 -5.77 -1.28 -9.30
CA ASN A 70 -6.13 -2.49 -10.03
C ASN A 70 -4.94 -3.22 -10.65
N HIS A 71 -3.87 -2.49 -10.95
CA HIS A 71 -2.67 -3.05 -11.57
C HIS A 71 -1.47 -2.99 -10.61
N THR A 72 -0.44 -3.76 -10.92
CA THR A 72 0.80 -3.77 -10.14
C THR A 72 1.63 -2.52 -10.43
N HIS A 73 2.04 -1.82 -9.36
CA HIS A 73 2.88 -0.62 -9.43
C HIS A 73 4.06 -0.70 -8.49
N THR A 74 5.14 -0.05 -8.88
CA THR A 74 6.25 0.28 -7.98
C THR A 74 6.25 1.79 -7.77
N MET A 75 6.14 2.21 -6.51
CA MET A 75 6.18 3.62 -6.13
C MET A 75 7.38 3.90 -5.23
N SER A 76 8.03 5.04 -5.45
CA SER A 76 9.10 5.54 -4.60
C SER A 76 8.73 6.93 -4.09
N LEU A 77 8.75 7.11 -2.76
CA LEU A 77 8.46 8.38 -2.11
C LEU A 77 9.75 9.03 -1.64
N PHE A 78 10.10 10.17 -2.22
CA PHE A 78 11.26 10.94 -1.89
C PHE A 78 10.87 12.31 -1.32
N GLY A 79 11.69 12.83 -0.43
CA GLY A 79 11.47 14.16 0.14
C GLY A 79 12.25 14.37 1.42
N VAL A 80 12.32 15.63 1.84
CA VAL A 80 12.94 16.03 3.11
C VAL A 80 12.16 15.50 4.30
N GLN A 81 12.77 15.51 5.48
CA GLN A 81 12.07 15.20 6.72
C GLN A 81 10.90 16.19 6.93
N GLY A 82 9.75 15.68 7.37
CA GLY A 82 8.52 16.47 7.50
C GLY A 82 7.78 16.75 6.18
N GLY A 83 8.27 16.26 5.03
CA GLY A 83 7.66 16.48 3.72
C GLY A 83 6.42 15.62 3.41
N GLY A 84 5.82 14.95 4.39
CA GLY A 84 4.56 14.21 4.22
C GLY A 84 4.70 12.80 3.61
N LYS A 85 5.91 12.24 3.50
CA LYS A 85 6.12 10.90 2.92
C LYS A 85 5.33 9.81 3.64
N SER A 86 5.44 9.76 4.97
CA SER A 86 4.74 8.78 5.79
C SER A 86 3.22 8.95 5.73
N TYR A 87 2.77 10.21 5.69
CA TYR A 87 1.34 10.52 5.50
C TYR A 87 0.83 9.98 4.16
N THR A 88 1.56 10.23 3.07
CA THR A 88 1.19 9.74 1.74
C THR A 88 1.20 8.20 1.70
N LEU A 89 2.21 7.56 2.31
CA LEU A 89 2.27 6.10 2.40
C LEU A 89 1.06 5.56 3.17
N GLY A 90 0.74 6.16 4.31
CA GLY A 90 -0.42 5.79 5.12
C GLY A 90 -1.73 5.89 4.34
N SER A 91 -1.93 7.01 3.63
CA SER A 91 -3.12 7.20 2.80
C SER A 91 -3.26 6.16 1.69
N VAL A 92 -2.13 5.77 1.04
CA VAL A 92 -2.14 4.72 0.01
C VAL A 92 -2.48 3.36 0.62
N VAL A 93 -1.90 3.01 1.76
CA VAL A 93 -2.19 1.75 2.47
C VAL A 93 -3.67 1.71 2.88
N GLU A 94 -4.17 2.77 3.51
CA GLU A 94 -5.56 2.85 3.97
C GLU A 94 -6.55 2.68 2.80
N MET A 95 -6.37 3.46 1.71
CA MET A 95 -7.28 3.38 0.56
C MET A 95 -7.18 2.06 -0.21
N ALA A 96 -6.10 1.30 -0.09
CA ALA A 96 -5.95 0.00 -0.71
C ALA A 96 -6.52 -1.15 0.13
N THR A 97 -6.55 -1.00 1.46
CA THR A 97 -6.94 -2.06 2.40
C THR A 97 -8.34 -1.92 2.95
N LYS A 98 -8.97 -0.76 2.78
CA LYS A 98 -10.32 -0.47 3.29
C LYS A 98 -11.16 0.23 2.24
N SER A 99 -12.40 -0.19 2.08
CA SER A 99 -13.37 0.54 1.26
C SER A 99 -13.85 1.79 2.01
N ILE A 100 -13.54 2.97 1.46
CA ILE A 100 -13.84 4.27 2.06
C ILE A 100 -14.74 5.05 1.11
N PRO A 101 -16.03 5.23 1.44
CA PRO A 101 -16.96 5.98 0.60
C PRO A 101 -16.41 7.36 0.23
N ALA A 102 -16.64 7.78 -1.01
CA ALA A 102 -16.17 9.04 -1.60
C ALA A 102 -14.64 9.20 -1.76
N ILE A 103 -13.83 8.23 -1.31
CA ILE A 103 -12.36 8.24 -1.46
C ILE A 103 -11.88 7.21 -2.45
N ASN A 104 -12.40 5.98 -2.39
CA ASN A 104 -11.93 4.91 -3.27
C ASN A 104 -13.07 4.10 -3.86
N THR A 105 -12.74 3.36 -4.91
CA THR A 105 -13.58 2.33 -5.50
C THR A 105 -12.79 1.04 -5.47
N LEU A 106 -13.15 0.13 -4.57
CA LEU A 106 -12.54 -1.19 -4.44
C LEU A 106 -13.61 -2.27 -4.67
N HIS A 107 -13.35 -3.19 -5.60
CA HIS A 107 -14.14 -4.42 -5.73
C HIS A 107 -13.74 -5.43 -4.67
N LYS A 108 -12.49 -5.39 -4.25
CA LYS A 108 -11.91 -6.23 -3.21
C LYS A 108 -10.81 -5.47 -2.49
N GLU A 109 -10.88 -5.46 -1.16
CA GLU A 109 -9.84 -4.93 -0.31
C GLU A 109 -8.55 -5.75 -0.44
N LEU A 110 -7.42 -5.07 -0.47
CA LEU A 110 -6.10 -5.68 -0.56
C LEU A 110 -5.54 -5.92 0.84
N ALA A 111 -4.64 -6.90 0.97
CA ALA A 111 -3.82 -7.04 2.15
C ALA A 111 -2.52 -6.25 1.98
N SER A 112 -2.06 -5.59 3.04
CA SER A 112 -0.79 -4.88 3.06
C SER A 112 0.21 -5.53 3.99
N VAL A 113 1.48 -5.58 3.56
CA VAL A 113 2.61 -5.97 4.41
C VAL A 113 3.57 -4.79 4.45
N ILE A 114 3.82 -4.24 5.65
CA ILE A 114 4.66 -3.08 5.85
C ILE A 114 5.95 -3.52 6.57
N PHE A 115 7.09 -3.31 5.91
CA PHE A 115 8.40 -3.47 6.53
C PHE A 115 8.89 -2.12 7.02
N HIS A 116 9.01 -1.99 8.33
CA HIS A 116 9.53 -0.79 8.95
C HIS A 116 10.91 -1.06 9.55
N TYR A 117 11.87 -0.21 9.24
CA TYR A 117 13.20 -0.25 9.83
C TYR A 117 13.61 1.13 10.34
N SER A 118 13.95 1.19 11.62
CA SER A 118 14.56 2.37 12.25
C SER A 118 15.87 1.97 12.92
N GLN A 119 16.97 2.68 12.64
CA GLN A 119 18.27 2.42 13.25
C GLN A 119 18.27 2.64 14.75
N THR A 120 17.53 3.63 15.23
CA THR A 120 17.49 4.03 16.65
C THR A 120 16.32 3.39 17.38
N GLN A 121 15.36 2.82 16.66
CA GLN A 121 14.08 2.29 17.18
C GLN A 121 13.25 3.30 18.00
N ASP A 122 13.61 4.59 17.94
CA ASP A 122 12.97 5.67 18.68
C ASP A 122 11.70 6.19 17.97
N TYR A 123 11.51 5.81 16.70
CA TYR A 123 10.35 6.22 15.92
C TYR A 123 9.25 5.18 16.00
N LYS A 124 8.05 5.64 16.31
CA LYS A 124 6.85 4.82 16.15
C LYS A 124 6.67 4.48 14.67
N PRO A 125 6.34 3.23 14.34
CA PRO A 125 6.02 2.87 12.96
C PRO A 125 4.88 3.75 12.41
N GLU A 126 4.97 4.16 11.15
CA GLU A 126 4.00 5.08 10.52
C GLU A 126 2.55 4.55 10.58
N PHE A 127 2.36 3.24 10.58
CA PHE A 127 1.02 2.64 10.63
C PHE A 127 0.32 2.81 11.99
N THR A 128 1.01 3.23 13.05
CA THR A 128 0.40 3.44 14.37
C THR A 128 -0.68 4.52 14.35
N SER A 129 -0.56 5.47 13.41
CA SER A 129 -1.58 6.49 13.19
C SER A 129 -2.81 5.98 12.43
N MET A 130 -2.72 4.81 11.79
CA MET A 130 -3.83 4.26 10.99
C MET A 130 -4.84 3.48 11.82
N ILE A 131 -4.51 3.10 13.06
CA ILE A 131 -5.40 2.34 13.97
C ILE A 131 -6.38 3.23 14.74
N ALA A 132 -6.23 4.55 14.64
CA ALA A 132 -7.16 5.51 15.21
C ALA A 132 -7.56 6.53 14.12
N PRO A 133 -8.80 7.00 14.12
CA PRO A 133 -9.23 8.04 13.19
C PRO A 133 -8.49 9.35 13.46
N ASN A 134 -8.28 10.15 12.41
CA ASN A 134 -7.72 11.49 12.55
C ASN A 134 -8.64 12.36 13.40
N ASP A 135 -8.10 13.10 14.36
CA ASP A 135 -8.81 13.99 15.28
C ASP A 135 -8.52 15.51 15.04
N ASP A 136 -7.72 15.83 14.02
CA ASP A 136 -7.45 17.22 13.62
C ASP A 136 -8.70 17.84 12.98
N GLU A 137 -9.36 18.76 13.68
CA GLU A 137 -10.60 19.39 13.23
C GLU A 137 -10.47 20.07 11.87
N SER A 138 -9.31 20.68 11.56
CA SER A 138 -9.10 21.39 10.30
C SER A 138 -9.00 20.42 9.11
N GLN A 139 -8.35 19.29 9.32
CA GLN A 139 -8.24 18.22 8.33
C GLN A 139 -9.58 17.52 8.14
N LEU A 140 -10.31 17.25 9.21
CA LEU A 140 -11.66 16.67 9.15
C LEU A 140 -12.63 17.57 8.40
N ALA A 141 -12.63 18.88 8.68
CA ALA A 141 -13.44 19.84 7.96
C ALA A 141 -13.11 19.87 6.45
N LYS A 142 -11.82 19.79 6.09
CA LYS A 142 -11.37 19.72 4.70
C LYS A 142 -11.79 18.42 4.05
N LEU A 143 -11.58 17.28 4.71
CA LEU A 143 -11.98 15.97 4.22
C LEU A 143 -13.47 15.93 3.87
N LYS A 144 -14.30 16.43 4.78
CA LYS A 144 -15.74 16.51 4.59
C LYS A 144 -16.15 17.50 3.49
N SER A 145 -15.58 18.71 3.47
CA SER A 145 -15.98 19.75 2.51
C SER A 145 -15.53 19.48 1.09
N VAL A 146 -14.33 18.90 0.90
CA VAL A 146 -13.74 18.66 -0.43
C VAL A 146 -14.14 17.31 -1.00
N TYR A 147 -14.18 16.29 -0.15
CA TYR A 147 -14.39 14.90 -0.60
C TYR A 147 -15.74 14.33 -0.16
N GLY A 148 -16.44 14.92 0.79
CA GLY A 148 -17.65 14.35 1.37
C GLY A 148 -17.38 13.10 2.23
N ALA A 149 -16.13 12.89 2.61
CA ALA A 149 -15.68 11.73 3.37
C ALA A 149 -15.53 12.03 4.87
N GLU A 150 -15.53 11.00 5.67
CA GLU A 150 -15.24 11.04 7.11
C GLU A 150 -13.94 10.30 7.41
N ALA A 151 -13.30 10.65 8.54
CA ALA A 151 -12.10 9.93 8.98
C ALA A 151 -12.44 8.48 9.34
N THR A 152 -11.54 7.59 8.99
CA THR A 152 -11.65 6.16 9.29
C THR A 152 -10.38 5.66 9.98
N SER A 153 -10.38 4.40 10.39
CA SER A 153 -9.23 3.68 10.93
C SER A 153 -9.17 2.26 10.37
N LEU A 154 -8.02 1.62 10.48
CA LEU A 154 -7.86 0.21 10.16
C LEU A 154 -8.12 -0.63 11.40
N ASP A 155 -8.91 -1.69 11.25
CA ASP A 155 -9.35 -2.54 12.35
C ASP A 155 -8.51 -3.84 12.48
N ASP A 156 -8.07 -4.40 11.34
CA ASP A 156 -7.36 -5.68 11.27
C ASP A 156 -5.85 -5.46 11.07
N VAL A 157 -5.15 -5.04 12.12
CA VAL A 157 -3.70 -4.80 12.09
C VAL A 157 -2.99 -5.83 12.95
N VAL A 158 -2.00 -6.54 12.37
CA VAL A 158 -1.11 -7.46 13.08
C VAL A 158 0.29 -6.88 13.12
N LEU A 159 0.80 -6.61 14.32
CA LEU A 159 2.16 -6.13 14.53
C LEU A 159 3.09 -7.29 14.83
N LEU A 160 4.10 -7.48 13.97
CA LEU A 160 5.21 -8.40 14.20
C LEU A 160 6.41 -7.60 14.71
N THR A 161 6.93 -7.95 15.88
CA THR A 161 8.04 -7.24 16.51
C THR A 161 9.07 -8.24 17.07
N PRO A 162 10.35 -7.87 17.19
CA PRO A 162 11.34 -8.68 17.89
C PRO A 162 10.94 -8.95 19.34
N GLU A 163 11.33 -10.11 19.88
CA GLU A 163 10.95 -10.56 21.22
C GLU A 163 11.37 -9.59 22.33
N ASP A 164 12.56 -8.99 22.21
CA ASP A 164 13.10 -8.01 23.14
C ASP A 164 12.29 -6.69 23.20
N LYS A 165 11.45 -6.44 22.19
CA LYS A 165 10.57 -5.26 22.09
C LYS A 165 9.10 -5.57 22.36
N LEU A 166 8.74 -6.81 22.55
CA LEU A 166 7.35 -7.23 22.66
C LEU A 166 6.61 -6.53 23.79
N ALA A 167 7.20 -6.47 24.99
CA ALA A 167 6.55 -5.85 26.16
C ALA A 167 6.34 -4.34 25.97
N GLU A 168 7.27 -3.65 25.34
CA GLU A 168 7.17 -2.23 25.00
C GLU A 168 6.03 -1.99 24.01
N ARG A 169 5.96 -2.80 22.96
CA ARG A 169 4.92 -2.71 21.93
C ARG A 169 3.54 -3.06 22.45
N GLN A 170 3.42 -4.06 23.32
CA GLN A 170 2.14 -4.40 23.95
C GLN A 170 1.61 -3.31 24.89
N ALA A 171 2.46 -2.44 25.42
CA ALA A 171 2.05 -1.31 26.22
C ALA A 171 1.63 -0.08 25.38
N GLU A 172 2.01 -0.05 24.10
CA GLU A 172 1.69 1.04 23.16
C GLU A 172 0.39 0.79 22.38
N TYR A 173 -0.01 -0.48 22.25
CA TYR A 173 -1.15 -0.96 21.45
C TYR A 173 -2.13 -1.79 22.30
#